data_be89a269c51aa5ad764582c4333ce01c
#
_entry.id   be89a269c51aa5ad764582c4333ce01c
#
_cell.length_a   1.000
_cell.length_b   1.000
_cell.length_c   1.000
_cell.angle_alpha   90.00
_cell.angle_beta   90.00
_cell.angle_gamma   90.00
#
_symmetry.space_group_name_H-M   'P 1'
#
loop_
_entity.id
_entity.type
_entity.pdbx_description
1 polymer ?
#
loop_
_entity_poly.entity_id
_entity_poly.type
_entity_poly.pdbx_seq_one_letter_code
_entity_poly.pdbx_strand_id
1 'polypeptide(L)'
;EIDRDGAVVAYWVSNRTPYDPAAFARNLEWTRVEAFGKKSGMPQVLQISHEDRPEQYRGVPYLAPAIEVLKQVSRYTNAELSAAIIKSFFTLFFTSGGSNDIDDVLGNTYANEPIDVDDLRNIQVGPGTLNLLPDGVDVKAIDGNRSLSTFEPFTNVLMSQIGASLGIPAEVILNRFQESYSAARGALIQAAAVFRTRRTWFARDFCQPIYEAWLYEAISLGRVEAPGFGSDPIVTKAWSGADWFGPVMGMLDPVKEVNGAALRVKYGFSTSEREAAELTGTNFDDNVDQIASEHAAWSVRGLTVPKADNTDSAKGGEGQ
;
A
#
# COMPACT_ATOMS: atom_id res chain seq x y z
N GLU A 1 18.65 26.19 1.63
CA GLU A 1 19.82 27.03 1.35
C GLU A 1 20.98 26.10 0.98
N ILE A 2 21.59 26.41 -0.13
CA ILE A 2 22.61 25.55 -0.77
C ILE A 2 23.84 26.43 -0.97
N ASP A 3 25.01 25.89 -0.71
CA ASP A 3 26.28 26.59 -0.95
C ASP A 3 26.71 26.54 -2.44
N ARG A 4 27.89 27.11 -2.73
CA ARG A 4 28.41 27.15 -4.10
C ARG A 4 28.85 25.77 -4.63
N ASP A 5 29.10 24.82 -3.74
CA ASP A 5 29.54 23.46 -4.05
C ASP A 5 28.36 22.49 -4.13
N GLY A 6 27.12 22.98 -3.95
CA GLY A 6 25.90 22.20 -4.01
C GLY A 6 25.52 21.51 -2.69
N ALA A 7 26.21 21.79 -1.58
CA ALA A 7 25.86 21.21 -0.29
C ALA A 7 24.71 21.96 0.39
N VAL A 8 23.82 21.22 1.04
CA VAL A 8 22.71 21.82 1.82
C VAL A 8 23.25 22.34 3.14
N VAL A 9 23.18 23.66 3.34
CA VAL A 9 23.69 24.37 4.53
C VAL A 9 22.61 24.60 5.58
N ALA A 10 21.41 24.93 5.15
CA ALA A 10 20.30 25.21 6.07
C ALA A 10 18.94 24.94 5.44
N TYR A 11 17.96 24.76 6.31
CA TYR A 11 16.56 24.62 5.96
C TYR A 11 15.76 25.81 6.50
N TRP A 12 14.80 26.27 5.71
CA TRP A 12 13.84 27.27 6.14
C TRP A 12 12.53 26.57 6.46
N VAL A 13 12.15 26.60 7.74
CA VAL A 13 10.95 25.94 8.25
C VAL A 13 9.87 26.98 8.50
N SER A 14 8.70 26.77 7.89
CA SER A 14 7.54 27.64 8.10
C SER A 14 6.78 27.25 9.36
N ASN A 15 6.28 28.24 10.09
CA ASN A 15 5.36 28.06 11.22
C ASN A 15 3.92 27.73 10.77
N ARG A 16 3.66 27.66 9.45
CA ARG A 16 2.36 27.30 8.88
C ARG A 16 2.43 25.92 8.24
N THR A 17 1.46 25.07 8.56
CA THR A 17 1.21 23.82 7.84
C THR A 17 0.02 24.00 6.92
N PRO A 18 0.05 23.45 5.68
CA PRO A 18 -1.06 23.60 4.72
C PRO A 18 -2.40 23.03 5.20
N TYR A 19 -2.36 22.15 6.20
CA TYR A 19 -3.52 21.42 6.73
C TYR A 19 -4.05 21.97 8.06
N ASP A 20 -3.46 23.04 8.60
CA ASP A 20 -3.93 23.69 9.83
C ASP A 20 -4.90 24.81 9.47
N PRO A 21 -6.21 24.69 9.77
CA PRO A 21 -7.18 25.77 9.52
C PRO A 21 -6.81 27.08 10.26
N ALA A 22 -6.16 26.98 11.41
CA ALA A 22 -5.69 28.13 12.18
C ALA A 22 -4.41 28.76 11.60
N ALA A 23 -3.75 28.11 10.66
CA ALA A 23 -2.52 28.62 10.04
C ALA A 23 -2.75 29.93 9.27
N PHE A 24 -3.94 30.13 8.72
CA PHE A 24 -4.29 31.36 8.00
C PHE A 24 -4.42 32.57 8.92
N ALA A 25 -4.68 32.38 10.21
CA ALA A 25 -4.77 33.43 11.20
C ALA A 25 -3.41 33.83 11.79
N ARG A 26 -2.35 33.07 11.56
CA ARG A 26 -1.00 33.34 12.06
C ARG A 26 -0.19 34.08 11.00
N ASN A 27 0.67 35.00 11.42
CA ASN A 27 1.66 35.57 10.51
C ASN A 27 2.62 34.51 10.03
N LEU A 28 2.93 34.53 8.73
CA LEU A 28 3.89 33.60 8.14
C LEU A 28 5.30 33.99 8.58
N GLU A 29 5.91 33.12 9.37
CA GLU A 29 7.29 33.27 9.82
C GLU A 29 8.11 32.08 9.34
N TRP A 30 9.33 32.37 8.94
CA TRP A 30 10.29 31.37 8.51
C TRP A 30 11.46 31.33 9.47
N THR A 31 11.71 30.18 10.05
CA THR A 31 12.86 29.96 10.92
C THR A 31 13.95 29.24 10.14
N ARG A 32 15.16 29.83 10.12
CA ARG A 32 16.33 29.20 9.51
C ARG A 32 16.95 28.21 10.48
N VAL A 33 17.07 26.95 10.08
CA VAL A 33 17.68 25.87 10.85
C VAL A 33 18.91 25.39 10.08
N GLU A 34 20.06 25.37 10.72
CA GLU A 34 21.29 24.82 10.12
C GLU A 34 21.11 23.32 9.82
N ALA A 35 21.65 22.85 8.70
CA ALA A 35 21.56 21.44 8.34
C ALA A 35 22.31 20.54 9.33
N PHE A 36 23.45 21.03 9.82
CA PHE A 36 24.31 20.34 10.78
C PHE A 36 24.65 21.23 11.96
N GLY A 37 24.74 20.63 13.14
CA GLY A 37 25.15 21.32 14.35
C GLY A 37 26.61 21.77 14.30
N LYS A 38 26.90 23.04 14.52
CA LYS A 38 28.25 23.63 14.44
C LYS A 38 29.27 22.98 15.39
N LYS A 39 28.80 22.45 16.55
CA LYS A 39 29.67 21.85 17.56
C LYS A 39 29.69 20.31 17.47
N SER A 40 28.53 19.70 17.20
CA SER A 40 28.38 18.25 17.19
C SER A 40 28.64 17.63 15.81
N GLY A 41 28.51 18.40 14.72
CA GLY A 41 28.52 17.88 13.36
C GLY A 41 27.32 16.99 13.01
N MET A 42 26.40 16.77 13.97
CA MET A 42 25.23 15.94 13.76
C MET A 42 24.15 16.66 12.97
N PRO A 43 23.38 15.96 12.12
CA PRO A 43 22.28 16.55 11.38
C PRO A 43 21.22 17.09 12.36
N GLN A 44 20.80 18.35 12.17
CA GLN A 44 19.70 18.96 12.91
C GLN A 44 18.35 18.79 12.20
N VAL A 45 18.41 18.57 10.90
CA VAL A 45 17.25 18.27 10.07
C VAL A 45 17.56 17.03 9.25
N LEU A 46 16.73 16.03 9.36
CA LEU A 46 16.82 14.80 8.56
C LEU A 46 15.87 14.94 7.37
N GLN A 47 16.42 15.19 6.21
CA GLN A 47 15.66 15.19 4.96
C GLN A 47 15.71 13.79 4.35
N ILE A 48 14.54 13.16 4.24
CA ILE A 48 14.40 11.82 3.67
C ILE A 48 13.79 11.97 2.29
N SER A 49 14.61 11.76 1.26
CA SER A 49 14.18 11.84 -0.13
C SER A 49 14.95 10.82 -0.98
N HIS A 50 14.29 10.26 -1.98
CA HIS A 50 14.96 9.46 -2.99
C HIS A 50 15.43 10.40 -4.10
N GLU A 51 16.72 10.35 -4.37
CA GLU A 51 17.36 11.16 -5.41
C GLU A 51 17.53 10.27 -6.65
N ASP A 52 16.79 10.58 -7.71
CA ASP A 52 16.84 9.85 -8.98
C ASP A 52 17.90 10.43 -9.94
N ARG A 53 18.35 11.64 -9.67
CA ARG A 53 19.32 12.36 -10.52
C ARG A 53 20.19 13.32 -9.69
N PRO A 54 21.40 13.62 -10.15
CA PRO A 54 22.26 14.64 -9.52
C PRO A 54 21.53 15.99 -9.39
N GLU A 55 21.88 16.76 -8.37
CA GLU A 55 21.30 18.08 -8.06
C GLU A 55 19.80 18.09 -7.76
N GLN A 56 19.24 16.96 -7.41
CA GLN A 56 17.86 16.87 -6.98
C GLN A 56 17.75 17.10 -5.46
N TYR A 57 17.44 18.34 -5.05
CA TYR A 57 17.30 18.71 -3.64
C TYR A 57 15.95 18.42 -3.04
N ARG A 58 14.98 17.97 -3.83
CA ARG A 58 13.65 17.56 -3.37
C ARG A 58 13.25 16.26 -4.02
N GLY A 59 12.81 15.32 -3.20
CA GLY A 59 12.27 14.07 -3.69
C GLY A 59 10.95 14.24 -4.42
N VAL A 60 10.66 13.34 -5.34
CA VAL A 60 9.35 13.22 -5.98
C VAL A 60 8.51 12.25 -5.13
N PRO A 61 7.24 12.56 -4.80
CA PRO A 61 6.39 11.64 -4.07
C PRO A 61 6.29 10.31 -4.81
N TYR A 62 6.42 9.21 -4.06
CA TYR A 62 6.38 7.87 -4.63
C TYR A 62 5.13 7.56 -5.46
N LEU A 63 4.00 8.12 -5.05
CA LEU A 63 2.73 7.97 -5.75
C LEU A 63 2.58 8.90 -6.96
N ALA A 64 3.52 9.81 -7.20
CA ALA A 64 3.40 10.80 -8.28
C ALA A 64 3.04 10.17 -9.65
N PRO A 65 3.69 9.09 -10.13
CA PRO A 65 3.34 8.48 -11.41
C PRO A 65 1.97 7.81 -11.41
N ALA A 66 1.43 7.46 -10.24
CA ALA A 66 0.13 6.81 -10.10
C ALA A 66 -1.05 7.79 -9.93
N ILE A 67 -0.79 9.06 -9.60
CA ILE A 67 -1.83 10.03 -9.23
C ILE A 67 -2.90 10.19 -10.33
N GLU A 68 -2.48 10.31 -11.59
CA GLU A 68 -3.43 10.50 -12.69
C GLU A 68 -4.32 9.27 -12.90
N VAL A 69 -3.75 8.07 -12.82
CA VAL A 69 -4.51 6.83 -12.94
C VAL A 69 -5.45 6.64 -11.75
N LEU A 70 -5.01 6.96 -10.52
CA LEU A 70 -5.88 6.94 -9.33
C LEU A 70 -7.08 7.88 -9.48
N LYS A 71 -6.85 9.07 -10.03
CA LYS A 71 -7.92 10.02 -10.34
C LYS A 71 -8.90 9.50 -11.40
N GLN A 72 -8.39 8.81 -12.43
CA GLN A 72 -9.23 8.16 -13.43
C GLN A 72 -10.06 7.02 -12.82
N VAL A 73 -9.49 6.18 -11.95
CA VAL A 73 -10.22 5.15 -11.20
C VAL A 73 -11.37 5.77 -10.41
N SER A 74 -11.11 6.82 -9.65
CA SER A 74 -12.13 7.50 -8.85
C SER A 74 -13.25 8.06 -9.71
N ARG A 75 -12.92 8.73 -10.83
CA ARG A 75 -13.91 9.27 -11.77
C ARG A 75 -14.74 8.17 -12.41
N TYR A 76 -14.13 7.09 -12.84
CA TYR A 76 -14.80 5.96 -13.44
C TYR A 76 -15.75 5.28 -12.46
N THR A 77 -15.29 5.02 -11.24
CA THR A 77 -16.13 4.43 -10.18
C THR A 77 -17.35 5.30 -9.87
N ASN A 78 -17.17 6.62 -9.79
CA ASN A 78 -18.28 7.55 -9.57
C ASN A 78 -19.26 7.56 -10.74
N ALA A 79 -18.75 7.51 -11.97
CA ALA A 79 -19.59 7.47 -13.19
C ALA A 79 -20.40 6.17 -13.26
N GLU A 80 -19.80 5.01 -12.96
CA GLU A 80 -20.48 3.72 -12.95
C GLU A 80 -21.52 3.64 -11.82
N LEU A 81 -21.21 4.18 -10.63
CA LEU A 81 -22.16 4.28 -9.53
C LEU A 81 -23.37 5.15 -9.94
N SER A 82 -23.11 6.30 -10.54
CA SER A 82 -24.17 7.18 -11.06
C SER A 82 -25.02 6.48 -12.11
N ALA A 83 -24.38 5.75 -13.03
CA ALA A 83 -25.10 4.98 -14.05
C ALA A 83 -25.94 3.85 -13.43
N ALA A 84 -25.42 3.17 -12.39
CA ALA A 84 -26.17 2.15 -11.66
C ALA A 84 -27.39 2.74 -10.93
N ILE A 85 -27.26 3.91 -10.33
CA ILE A 85 -28.35 4.64 -9.69
C ILE A 85 -29.42 5.01 -10.72
N ILE A 86 -29.02 5.60 -11.87
CA ILE A 86 -29.95 5.96 -12.94
C ILE A 86 -30.68 4.73 -13.50
N LYS A 87 -29.98 3.61 -13.66
CA LYS A 87 -30.60 2.34 -14.09
C LYS A 87 -31.59 1.79 -13.08
N SER A 88 -31.43 2.07 -11.78
CA SER A 88 -32.39 1.66 -10.74
C SER A 88 -33.70 2.44 -10.84
N PHE A 89 -33.69 3.63 -11.46
CA PHE A 89 -34.89 4.35 -11.80
C PHE A 89 -35.32 3.90 -13.20
N PHE A 90 -36.36 3.10 -13.30
CA PHE A 90 -36.97 2.75 -14.60
C PHE A 90 -37.42 4.02 -15.30
N THR A 91 -36.66 4.48 -16.28
CA THR A 91 -37.06 5.62 -17.11
C THR A 91 -37.79 5.06 -18.33
N LEU A 92 -39.12 5.12 -18.29
CA LEU A 92 -39.96 4.76 -19.38
C LEU A 92 -40.27 6.03 -20.19
N PHE A 93 -39.93 6.02 -21.46
CA PHE A 93 -40.33 7.08 -22.38
C PHE A 93 -41.56 6.64 -23.18
N PHE A 94 -42.60 7.44 -23.13
CA PHE A 94 -43.83 7.21 -23.88
C PHE A 94 -43.69 7.91 -25.22
N THR A 95 -43.81 7.16 -26.29
CA THR A 95 -43.88 7.71 -27.66
C THR A 95 -45.25 7.46 -28.23
N SER A 96 -45.94 8.52 -28.65
CA SER A 96 -47.20 8.41 -29.37
C SER A 96 -46.91 8.11 -30.85
N GLY A 97 -47.47 7.02 -31.36
CA GLY A 97 -47.32 6.59 -32.75
C GLY A 97 -48.31 7.28 -33.66
N GLY A 98 -48.01 8.54 -34.04
CA GLY A 98 -48.41 9.01 -35.34
C GLY A 98 -49.73 9.70 -35.56
N SER A 99 -50.46 10.25 -34.59
CA SER A 99 -51.41 11.35 -34.88
C SER A 99 -51.00 12.60 -34.11
N ASN A 100 -51.05 13.73 -34.82
CA ASN A 100 -50.61 15.01 -34.27
C ASN A 100 -51.59 15.62 -33.25
N ASP A 101 -52.61 14.89 -32.88
CA ASP A 101 -53.58 15.31 -31.88
C ASP A 101 -53.43 14.45 -30.61
N ILE A 102 -52.85 15.07 -29.59
CA ILE A 102 -52.78 14.51 -28.22
C ILE A 102 -54.19 14.28 -27.72
N ASP A 103 -55.18 15.02 -28.17
CA ASP A 103 -56.58 14.90 -27.83
C ASP A 103 -57.25 13.61 -28.32
N ASP A 104 -56.74 13.00 -29.41
CA ASP A 104 -57.23 11.73 -29.96
C ASP A 104 -56.68 10.50 -29.24
N VAL A 105 -55.47 10.61 -28.67
CA VAL A 105 -54.80 9.56 -27.91
C VAL A 105 -55.34 9.44 -26.46
N LEU A 106 -55.81 10.54 -25.91
CA LEU A 106 -56.39 10.59 -24.56
C LEU A 106 -57.87 10.21 -24.55
N GLY A 107 -58.36 9.67 -25.64
CA GLY A 107 -59.63 9.01 -25.80
C GLY A 107 -60.79 9.59 -25.01
N ASN A 108 -61.80 10.01 -25.66
CA ASN A 108 -63.08 10.55 -25.25
C ASN A 108 -63.84 9.78 -24.12
N THR A 109 -63.14 9.19 -23.16
CA THR A 109 -63.67 8.34 -22.09
C THR A 109 -63.99 9.12 -20.82
N TYR A 110 -63.57 10.38 -20.75
CA TYR A 110 -63.92 11.28 -19.65
C TYR A 110 -64.41 12.62 -20.21
N ALA A 111 -65.55 12.55 -20.86
CA ALA A 111 -66.24 13.73 -21.42
C ALA A 111 -66.87 14.56 -20.31
N ASN A 112 -66.10 15.25 -19.49
CA ASN A 112 -66.63 16.38 -18.69
C ASN A 112 -65.63 17.13 -17.81
N GLU A 113 -64.32 16.80 -17.81
CA GLU A 113 -63.35 17.68 -17.16
C GLU A 113 -62.15 17.90 -18.06
N PRO A 114 -61.73 19.15 -18.32
CA PRO A 114 -60.51 19.41 -19.06
C PRO A 114 -59.31 18.87 -18.24
N ILE A 115 -58.60 17.88 -18.80
CA ILE A 115 -57.34 17.38 -18.23
C ILE A 115 -56.34 18.51 -18.30
N ASP A 116 -55.93 19.03 -17.17
CA ASP A 116 -54.95 20.06 -17.07
C ASP A 116 -53.57 19.49 -17.59
N VAL A 117 -53.04 20.09 -18.64
CA VAL A 117 -51.77 19.66 -19.24
C VAL A 117 -50.60 19.74 -18.24
N ASP A 118 -50.76 20.45 -17.12
CA ASP A 118 -49.79 20.51 -16.02
C ASP A 118 -49.76 19.23 -15.18
N ASP A 119 -50.80 18.41 -15.19
CA ASP A 119 -50.80 17.11 -14.53
C ASP A 119 -49.90 16.08 -15.22
N LEU A 120 -49.68 16.21 -16.55
CA LEU A 120 -48.74 15.37 -17.30
C LEU A 120 -47.25 15.70 -16.99
N ARG A 121 -46.98 16.89 -16.47
CA ARG A 121 -45.63 17.31 -16.05
C ARG A 121 -45.24 16.75 -14.68
N ASN A 122 -46.18 16.24 -13.91
CA ASN A 122 -45.99 15.72 -12.56
C ASN A 122 -45.94 14.19 -12.48
N ILE A 123 -45.53 13.50 -13.55
CA ILE A 123 -45.29 12.06 -13.47
C ILE A 123 -44.11 11.81 -12.56
N GLN A 124 -44.40 11.39 -11.35
CA GLN A 124 -43.36 10.95 -10.40
C GLN A 124 -42.82 9.60 -10.86
N VAL A 125 -41.63 9.64 -11.45
CA VAL A 125 -40.90 8.43 -11.78
C VAL A 125 -40.17 7.96 -10.54
N GLY A 126 -40.64 6.86 -9.95
CA GLY A 126 -40.04 6.25 -8.77
C GLY A 126 -39.84 4.74 -8.94
N PRO A 127 -39.00 4.09 -8.13
CA PRO A 127 -38.83 2.64 -8.17
C PRO A 127 -40.18 1.94 -7.89
N GLY A 128 -40.67 1.13 -8.82
CA GLY A 128 -41.90 0.33 -8.65
C GLY A 128 -43.21 1.05 -8.96
N THR A 129 -43.20 2.22 -9.61
CA THR A 129 -44.42 2.87 -10.07
C THR A 129 -44.95 2.19 -11.33
N LEU A 130 -46.18 1.68 -11.27
CA LEU A 130 -46.95 1.17 -12.39
C LEU A 130 -47.78 2.30 -12.96
N ASN A 131 -47.44 2.76 -14.14
CA ASN A 131 -48.25 3.72 -14.91
C ASN A 131 -49.12 2.98 -15.94
N LEU A 132 -50.42 3.15 -15.90
CA LEU A 132 -51.35 2.67 -16.93
C LEU A 132 -51.22 3.57 -18.15
N LEU A 133 -50.96 2.95 -19.30
CA LEU A 133 -50.83 3.64 -20.56
C LEU A 133 -52.15 3.64 -21.32
N PRO A 134 -52.50 4.72 -21.99
CA PRO A 134 -53.59 4.75 -22.98
C PRO A 134 -53.29 3.87 -24.18
N ASP A 135 -54.33 3.38 -24.84
CA ASP A 135 -54.22 2.62 -26.09
C ASP A 135 -53.53 3.46 -27.19
N GLY A 136 -52.50 2.87 -27.84
CA GLY A 136 -51.74 3.53 -28.90
C GLY A 136 -50.44 4.18 -28.46
N VAL A 137 -50.08 4.12 -27.19
CA VAL A 137 -48.77 4.59 -26.69
C VAL A 137 -47.80 3.42 -26.57
N ASP A 138 -46.70 3.49 -27.27
CA ASP A 138 -45.63 2.50 -27.20
C ASP A 138 -44.57 2.94 -26.18
N VAL A 139 -44.08 1.97 -25.38
CA VAL A 139 -43.07 2.18 -24.36
C VAL A 139 -41.72 1.78 -24.91
N LYS A 140 -40.87 2.74 -25.17
CA LYS A 140 -39.45 2.48 -25.40
C LYS A 140 -38.65 2.58 -24.11
N ALA A 141 -38.32 1.43 -23.54
CA ALA A 141 -37.28 1.38 -22.54
C ALA A 141 -35.97 1.77 -23.22
N ILE A 142 -35.36 2.88 -22.81
CA ILE A 142 -33.98 3.14 -23.16
C ILE A 142 -33.15 2.15 -22.35
N ASP A 143 -32.81 1.06 -23.01
CA ASP A 143 -31.91 0.07 -22.50
C ASP A 143 -30.52 0.70 -22.42
N GLY A 144 -30.23 1.34 -21.29
CA GLY A 144 -28.90 1.82 -20.95
C GLY A 144 -27.96 0.63 -20.73
N ASN A 145 -27.92 -0.28 -21.71
CA ASN A 145 -27.20 -1.55 -21.64
C ASN A 145 -25.68 -1.35 -21.76
N ARG A 146 -25.15 -0.45 -20.95
CA ARG A 146 -23.74 -0.49 -20.57
C ARG A 146 -23.62 -1.63 -19.57
N SER A 147 -23.20 -2.75 -20.05
CA SER A 147 -22.99 -3.94 -19.26
C SER A 147 -22.02 -3.64 -18.10
N LEU A 148 -22.48 -3.85 -16.87
CA LEU A 148 -21.60 -3.88 -15.68
C LEU A 148 -20.43 -4.88 -15.84
N SER A 149 -20.52 -5.77 -16.85
CA SER A 149 -19.47 -6.72 -17.21
C SER A 149 -18.15 -6.09 -17.66
N THR A 150 -18.14 -4.81 -18.05
CA THR A 150 -16.92 -4.09 -18.46
C THR A 150 -16.23 -3.38 -17.30
N PHE A 151 -16.89 -3.22 -16.15
CA PHE A 151 -16.35 -2.50 -15.01
C PHE A 151 -15.12 -3.20 -14.41
N GLU A 152 -15.23 -4.48 -14.13
CA GLU A 152 -14.14 -5.25 -13.50
C GLU A 152 -12.90 -5.36 -14.42
N PRO A 153 -13.00 -5.76 -15.70
CA PRO A 153 -11.83 -5.80 -16.58
C PRO A 153 -11.14 -4.45 -16.72
N PHE A 154 -11.88 -3.37 -16.86
CA PHE A 154 -11.32 -2.03 -17.02
C PHE A 154 -10.63 -1.56 -15.72
N THR A 155 -11.25 -1.78 -14.58
CA THR A 155 -10.66 -1.46 -13.27
C THR A 155 -9.37 -2.26 -13.05
N ASN A 156 -9.34 -3.54 -13.42
CA ASN A 156 -8.15 -4.38 -13.32
C ASN A 156 -6.99 -3.84 -14.18
N VAL A 157 -7.26 -3.33 -15.38
CA VAL A 157 -6.24 -2.69 -16.24
C VAL A 157 -5.68 -1.43 -15.56
N LEU A 158 -6.53 -0.58 -15.01
CA LEU A 158 -6.08 0.63 -14.31
C LEU A 158 -5.26 0.28 -13.06
N MET A 159 -5.68 -0.73 -12.29
CA MET A 159 -4.91 -1.21 -11.13
C MET A 159 -3.56 -1.81 -11.55
N SER A 160 -3.51 -2.52 -12.69
CA SER A 160 -2.26 -3.02 -13.25
C SER A 160 -1.30 -1.89 -13.66
N GLN A 161 -1.82 -0.79 -14.20
CA GLN A 161 -1.02 0.40 -14.52
C GLN A 161 -0.47 1.07 -13.26
N ILE A 162 -1.29 1.18 -12.19
CA ILE A 162 -0.84 1.67 -10.90
C ILE A 162 0.26 0.77 -10.36
N GLY A 163 0.04 -0.55 -10.38
CA GLY A 163 1.02 -1.54 -9.95
C GLY A 163 2.34 -1.43 -10.69
N ALA A 164 2.28 -1.35 -12.02
CA ALA A 164 3.45 -1.20 -12.86
C ALA A 164 4.24 0.08 -12.54
N SER A 165 3.55 1.20 -12.28
CA SER A 165 4.18 2.47 -11.94
C SER A 165 4.87 2.45 -10.57
N LEU A 166 4.42 1.60 -9.66
CA LEU A 166 4.95 1.42 -8.31
C LEU A 166 5.90 0.22 -8.18
N GLY A 167 6.02 -0.59 -9.24
CA GLY A 167 6.78 -1.83 -9.23
C GLY A 167 6.12 -2.95 -8.41
N ILE A 168 4.81 -2.87 -8.16
CA ILE A 168 4.06 -3.83 -7.35
C ILE A 168 3.09 -4.59 -8.28
N PRO A 169 3.06 -5.94 -8.29
CA PRO A 169 2.11 -6.71 -9.07
C PRO A 169 0.65 -6.37 -8.72
N ALA A 170 -0.23 -6.38 -9.72
CA ALA A 170 -1.63 -6.03 -9.56
C ALA A 170 -2.35 -6.97 -8.58
N GLU A 171 -1.99 -8.25 -8.56
CA GLU A 171 -2.53 -9.27 -7.67
C GLU A 171 -2.30 -8.92 -6.19
N VAL A 172 -1.14 -8.31 -5.89
CA VAL A 172 -0.80 -7.85 -4.54
C VAL A 172 -1.59 -6.60 -4.18
N ILE A 173 -1.76 -5.65 -5.11
CA ILE A 173 -2.55 -4.43 -4.87
C ILE A 173 -4.02 -4.75 -4.67
N LEU A 174 -4.58 -5.63 -5.49
CA LEU A 174 -5.97 -6.04 -5.42
C LEU A 174 -6.24 -7.07 -4.32
N ASN A 175 -5.18 -7.63 -3.73
CA ASN A 175 -5.25 -8.77 -2.81
C ASN A 175 -6.07 -9.94 -3.40
N ARG A 176 -5.90 -10.18 -4.71
CA ARG A 176 -6.62 -11.21 -5.47
C ARG A 176 -5.62 -12.15 -6.14
N PHE A 177 -5.55 -13.36 -5.63
CA PHE A 177 -4.71 -14.44 -6.16
C PHE A 177 -5.60 -15.47 -6.82
N GLN A 178 -6.13 -15.16 -8.01
CA GLN A 178 -7.05 -16.04 -8.76
C GLN A 178 -6.31 -17.03 -9.66
N GLU A 179 -5.03 -16.83 -9.86
CA GLU A 179 -4.19 -17.68 -10.70
C GLU A 179 -3.60 -18.87 -9.93
N SER A 180 -2.77 -19.66 -10.64
CA SER A 180 -2.11 -20.82 -10.03
C SER A 180 -1.21 -20.40 -8.86
N TYR A 181 -1.00 -21.32 -7.92
CA TYR A 181 -0.07 -21.13 -6.79
C TYR A 181 1.31 -20.61 -7.23
N SER A 182 1.82 -21.08 -8.35
CA SER A 182 3.11 -20.68 -8.89
C SER A 182 3.12 -19.21 -9.34
N ALA A 183 2.03 -18.74 -9.96
CA ALA A 183 1.89 -17.34 -10.38
C ALA A 183 1.76 -16.41 -9.16
N ALA A 184 0.92 -16.78 -8.17
CA ALA A 184 0.79 -16.06 -6.92
C ALA A 184 2.13 -15.93 -6.18
N ARG A 185 2.90 -17.03 -6.11
CA ARG A 185 4.23 -17.01 -5.52
C ARG A 185 5.20 -16.11 -6.29
N GLY A 186 5.16 -16.14 -7.62
CA GLY A 186 5.96 -15.25 -8.48
C GLY A 186 5.68 -13.78 -8.20
N ALA A 187 4.40 -13.40 -8.11
CA ALA A 187 3.97 -12.05 -7.79
C ALA A 187 4.45 -11.59 -6.39
N LEU A 188 4.32 -12.46 -5.38
CA LEU A 188 4.80 -12.15 -4.03
C LEU A 188 6.33 -12.00 -3.97
N ILE A 189 7.10 -12.85 -4.66
CA ILE A 189 8.57 -12.73 -4.73
C ILE A 189 8.96 -11.39 -5.39
N GLN A 190 8.30 -11.01 -6.47
CA GLN A 190 8.55 -9.73 -7.14
C GLN A 190 8.24 -8.55 -6.22
N ALA A 191 7.10 -8.56 -5.55
CA ALA A 191 6.74 -7.53 -4.56
C ALA A 191 7.76 -7.47 -3.42
N ALA A 192 8.18 -8.63 -2.90
CA ALA A 192 9.18 -8.71 -1.84
C ALA A 192 10.52 -8.07 -2.23
N ALA A 193 10.95 -8.23 -3.47
CA ALA A 193 12.17 -7.58 -3.97
C ALA A 193 12.08 -6.06 -3.92
N VAL A 194 10.94 -5.49 -4.36
CA VAL A 194 10.69 -4.04 -4.30
C VAL A 194 10.62 -3.56 -2.85
N PHE A 195 9.91 -4.27 -1.99
CA PHE A 195 9.80 -3.90 -0.58
C PHE A 195 11.14 -3.98 0.15
N ARG A 196 11.99 -4.97 -0.18
CA ARG A 196 13.34 -5.09 0.37
C ARG A 196 14.21 -3.89 -0.02
N THR A 197 14.22 -3.50 -1.29
CA THR A 197 14.99 -2.35 -1.75
C THR A 197 14.57 -1.07 -1.04
N ARG A 198 13.26 -0.84 -0.89
CA ARG A 198 12.73 0.34 -0.21
C ARG A 198 13.00 0.33 1.28
N ARG A 199 12.90 -0.82 1.92
CA ARG A 199 13.24 -0.99 3.32
C ARG A 199 14.71 -0.68 3.58
N THR A 200 15.63 -1.19 2.74
CA THR A 200 17.06 -0.90 2.85
C THR A 200 17.34 0.59 2.74
N TRP A 201 16.70 1.25 1.77
CA TRP A 201 16.80 2.70 1.65
C TRP A 201 16.27 3.43 2.91
N PHE A 202 15.09 3.07 3.38
CA PHE A 202 14.48 3.69 4.56
C PHE A 202 15.31 3.44 5.84
N ALA A 203 15.83 2.23 6.00
CA ALA A 203 16.70 1.89 7.12
C ALA A 203 17.98 2.74 7.12
N ARG A 204 18.62 2.89 5.96
CA ARG A 204 19.83 3.71 5.81
C ARG A 204 19.58 5.19 6.09
N ASP A 205 18.50 5.75 5.52
CA ASP A 205 18.31 7.21 5.49
C ASP A 205 17.48 7.72 6.68
N PHE A 206 16.72 6.85 7.36
CA PHE A 206 15.91 7.20 8.52
C PHE A 206 16.35 6.48 9.79
N CYS A 207 16.32 5.13 9.80
CA CYS A 207 16.53 4.38 11.05
C CYS A 207 17.97 4.53 11.57
N GLN A 208 18.95 4.41 10.69
CA GLN A 208 20.36 4.49 11.05
C GLN A 208 20.76 5.84 11.63
N PRO A 209 20.44 7.01 11.04
CA PRO A 209 20.77 8.30 11.64
C PRO A 209 20.08 8.55 12.99
N ILE A 210 18.85 8.07 13.16
CA ILE A 210 18.14 8.19 14.45
C ILE A 210 18.81 7.32 15.50
N TYR A 211 19.18 6.08 15.15
CA TYR A 211 19.91 5.19 16.04
C TYR A 211 21.26 5.78 16.46
N GLU A 212 22.02 6.35 15.53
CA GLU A 212 23.28 7.01 15.83
C GLU A 212 23.08 8.18 16.79
N ALA A 213 22.07 9.02 16.58
CA ALA A 213 21.75 10.12 17.47
C ALA A 213 21.38 9.63 18.88
N TRP A 214 20.54 8.59 18.96
CA TRP A 214 20.18 7.96 20.23
C TRP A 214 21.39 7.34 20.93
N LEU A 215 22.26 6.65 20.19
CA LEU A 215 23.46 6.01 20.73
C LEU A 215 24.42 7.04 21.34
N TYR A 216 24.63 8.17 20.66
CA TYR A 216 25.41 9.30 21.17
C TYR A 216 24.85 9.82 22.50
N GLU A 217 23.55 9.98 22.58
CA GLU A 217 22.89 10.42 23.81
C GLU A 217 23.04 9.36 24.92
N ALA A 218 22.80 8.10 24.61
CA ALA A 218 22.86 6.99 25.56
C ALA A 218 24.26 6.82 26.17
N ILE A 219 25.31 6.96 25.36
CA ILE A 219 26.72 6.93 25.81
C ILE A 219 27.03 8.16 26.65
N SER A 220 26.60 9.35 26.22
CA SER A 220 26.82 10.60 26.95
C SER A 220 26.16 10.60 28.34
N LEU A 221 25.04 9.92 28.48
CA LEU A 221 24.32 9.73 29.76
C LEU A 221 24.83 8.52 30.59
N GLY A 222 25.83 7.79 30.10
CA GLY A 222 26.35 6.63 30.74
C GLY A 222 25.44 5.41 30.79
N ARG A 223 24.44 5.34 29.91
CA ARG A 223 23.53 4.19 29.77
C ARG A 223 24.16 3.03 29.03
N VAL A 224 25.09 3.33 28.12
CA VAL A 224 25.82 2.36 27.32
C VAL A 224 27.30 2.62 27.49
N GLU A 225 28.06 1.58 27.87
CA GLU A 225 29.53 1.63 27.95
C GLU A 225 30.10 1.31 26.56
N ALA A 226 30.72 2.28 25.91
CA ALA A 226 31.32 2.14 24.59
C ALA A 226 32.76 2.68 24.58
N PRO A 227 33.73 1.86 25.02
CA PRO A 227 35.13 2.27 25.05
C PRO A 227 35.64 2.71 23.66
N GLY A 228 36.28 3.89 23.62
CA GLY A 228 36.80 4.45 22.37
C GLY A 228 35.80 5.14 21.45
N PHE A 229 34.54 5.16 21.81
CA PHE A 229 33.51 5.90 21.05
C PHE A 229 33.81 7.41 21.08
N GLY A 230 33.76 8.05 19.92
CA GLY A 230 34.04 9.49 19.78
C GLY A 230 35.53 9.87 19.72
N SER A 231 36.44 8.96 20.08
CA SER A 231 37.90 9.20 20.00
C SER A 231 38.49 8.74 18.65
N ASP A 232 37.95 7.64 18.09
CA ASP A 232 38.35 7.08 16.80
C ASP A 232 37.11 6.93 15.90
N PRO A 233 37.13 7.51 14.68
CA PRO A 233 36.02 7.37 13.73
C PRO A 233 35.70 5.91 13.36
N ILE A 234 36.70 5.04 13.30
CA ILE A 234 36.52 3.62 12.97
C ILE A 234 35.78 2.92 14.10
N VAL A 235 36.22 3.14 15.35
CA VAL A 235 35.59 2.58 16.54
C VAL A 235 34.17 3.12 16.69
N THR A 236 33.97 4.41 16.47
CA THR A 236 32.64 5.04 16.50
C THR A 236 31.70 4.39 15.48
N LYS A 237 32.18 4.15 14.25
CA LYS A 237 31.40 3.49 13.22
C LYS A 237 31.12 2.03 13.52
N ALA A 238 32.05 1.32 14.16
CA ALA A 238 31.84 -0.06 14.60
C ALA A 238 30.72 -0.16 15.67
N TRP A 239 30.70 0.76 16.62
CA TRP A 239 29.64 0.84 17.64
C TRP A 239 28.30 1.25 17.06
N SER A 240 28.26 2.10 16.05
CA SER A 240 27.04 2.55 15.41
C SER A 240 26.52 1.59 14.32
N GLY A 241 27.23 0.50 14.05
CA GLY A 241 26.75 -0.54 13.13
C GLY A 241 25.47 -1.20 13.66
N ALA A 242 24.45 -1.29 12.80
CA ALA A 242 23.20 -1.95 13.12
C ALA A 242 22.62 -2.62 11.88
N ASP A 243 22.06 -3.81 12.06
CA ASP A 243 21.30 -4.51 11.04
C ASP A 243 19.81 -4.26 11.26
N TRP A 244 19.11 -3.93 10.15
CA TRP A 244 17.72 -3.56 10.18
C TRP A 244 16.86 -4.62 9.51
N PHE A 245 16.06 -5.31 10.31
CA PHE A 245 15.12 -6.31 9.86
C PHE A 245 13.70 -5.73 9.90
N GLY A 246 12.92 -6.03 8.88
CA GLY A 246 11.54 -5.58 8.81
C GLY A 246 10.56 -6.76 8.85
N PRO A 247 9.25 -6.49 8.80
CA PRO A 247 8.25 -7.54 8.76
C PRO A 247 8.55 -8.56 7.67
N VAL A 248 8.42 -9.82 8.03
CA VAL A 248 8.63 -10.96 7.12
C VAL A 248 7.36 -11.20 6.34
N MET A 249 7.47 -11.46 5.04
CA MET A 249 6.32 -11.95 4.27
C MET A 249 5.98 -13.36 4.77
N GLY A 250 4.70 -13.63 4.99
CA GLY A 250 4.23 -14.94 5.41
C GLY A 250 4.74 -16.04 4.49
N MET A 251 5.11 -17.18 5.08
CA MET A 251 5.58 -18.35 4.34
C MET A 251 4.41 -18.99 3.59
N LEU A 252 4.54 -19.16 2.28
CA LEU A 252 3.55 -19.89 1.48
C LEU A 252 3.66 -21.40 1.63
N ASP A 253 4.89 -21.89 1.78
CA ASP A 253 5.22 -23.30 2.03
C ASP A 253 6.29 -23.37 3.11
N PRO A 254 5.90 -23.42 4.39
CA PRO A 254 6.85 -23.36 5.52
C PRO A 254 7.90 -24.45 5.45
N VAL A 255 7.53 -25.66 4.99
CA VAL A 255 8.47 -26.81 4.94
C VAL A 255 9.57 -26.55 3.92
N LYS A 256 9.22 -26.11 2.70
CA LYS A 256 10.21 -25.85 1.65
C LYS A 256 11.08 -24.65 1.98
N GLU A 257 10.50 -23.62 2.60
CA GLU A 257 11.23 -22.41 2.94
C GLU A 257 12.24 -22.66 4.08
N VAL A 258 11.83 -23.37 5.13
CA VAL A 258 12.73 -23.76 6.23
C VAL A 258 13.82 -24.72 5.74
N ASN A 259 13.49 -25.71 4.90
CA ASN A 259 14.50 -26.59 4.32
C ASN A 259 15.49 -25.82 3.42
N GLY A 260 15.00 -24.86 2.64
CA GLY A 260 15.86 -23.98 1.84
C GLY A 260 16.81 -23.16 2.69
N ALA A 261 16.34 -22.59 3.81
CA ALA A 261 17.16 -21.89 4.78
C ALA A 261 18.23 -22.78 5.42
N ALA A 262 17.83 -23.95 5.88
CA ALA A 262 18.73 -24.94 6.45
C ALA A 262 19.85 -25.35 5.47
N LEU A 263 19.52 -25.53 4.20
CA LEU A 263 20.50 -25.82 3.15
C LEU A 263 21.45 -24.63 2.89
N ARG A 264 20.94 -23.40 2.87
CA ARG A 264 21.80 -22.21 2.71
C ARG A 264 22.82 -22.07 3.85
N VAL A 265 22.38 -22.32 5.08
CA VAL A 265 23.30 -22.32 6.23
C VAL A 265 24.29 -23.48 6.14
N LYS A 266 23.82 -24.71 5.83
CA LYS A 266 24.63 -25.91 5.69
C LYS A 266 25.76 -25.75 4.64
N TYR A 267 25.48 -25.08 3.52
CA TYR A 267 26.45 -24.84 2.46
C TYR A 267 27.23 -23.51 2.60
N GLY A 268 27.02 -22.78 3.67
CA GLY A 268 27.74 -21.53 3.95
C GLY A 268 27.29 -20.33 3.09
N PHE A 269 26.13 -20.39 2.48
CA PHE A 269 25.56 -19.26 1.70
C PHE A 269 24.87 -18.24 2.60
N SER A 270 24.54 -18.59 3.84
CA SER A 270 23.90 -17.74 4.83
C SER A 270 24.31 -18.14 6.23
N THR A 271 23.92 -17.36 7.24
CA THR A 271 24.11 -17.65 8.66
C THR A 271 22.78 -17.93 9.34
N SER A 272 22.79 -18.68 10.48
CA SER A 272 21.58 -18.94 11.26
C SER A 272 20.94 -17.63 11.75
N GLU A 273 21.74 -16.66 12.13
CA GLU A 273 21.30 -15.33 12.56
C GLU A 273 20.52 -14.63 11.45
N ARG A 274 21.08 -14.61 10.23
CA ARG A 274 20.42 -13.99 9.07
C ARG A 274 19.14 -14.70 8.68
N GLU A 275 19.15 -16.04 8.67
CA GLU A 275 17.95 -16.81 8.33
C GLU A 275 16.86 -16.66 9.42
N ALA A 276 17.22 -16.61 10.71
CA ALA A 276 16.27 -16.33 11.78
C ALA A 276 15.62 -14.95 11.60
N ALA A 277 16.42 -13.93 11.31
CA ALA A 277 15.91 -12.58 11.07
C ALA A 277 15.07 -12.47 9.79
N GLU A 278 15.47 -13.13 8.69
CA GLU A 278 14.74 -13.09 7.41
C GLU A 278 13.46 -13.94 7.40
N LEU A 279 13.41 -15.07 8.08
CA LEU A 279 12.28 -15.99 8.08
C LEU A 279 11.26 -15.71 9.19
N THR A 280 11.73 -15.32 10.36
CA THR A 280 10.89 -15.19 11.55
C THR A 280 10.89 -13.79 12.15
N GLY A 281 11.87 -12.95 11.77
CA GLY A 281 12.07 -11.62 12.36
C GLY A 281 12.61 -11.65 13.78
N THR A 282 13.19 -12.78 14.20
CA THR A 282 13.75 -12.98 15.56
C THR A 282 15.27 -12.87 15.55
N ASN A 283 15.85 -12.55 16.72
CA ASN A 283 17.28 -12.61 16.95
C ASN A 283 17.69 -14.07 17.23
N PHE A 284 18.75 -14.55 16.59
CA PHE A 284 19.22 -15.92 16.75
C PHE A 284 19.77 -16.19 18.16
N ASP A 285 20.50 -15.26 18.75
CA ASP A 285 21.07 -15.43 20.10
C ASP A 285 19.96 -15.51 21.15
N ASP A 286 18.94 -14.65 21.05
CA ASP A 286 17.75 -14.72 21.90
C ASP A 286 17.03 -16.07 21.75
N ASN A 287 16.92 -16.58 20.50
CA ASN A 287 16.34 -17.90 20.24
C ASN A 287 17.15 -19.02 20.90
N VAL A 288 18.48 -18.96 20.82
CA VAL A 288 19.37 -19.95 21.46
C VAL A 288 19.24 -19.94 22.97
N ASP A 289 19.23 -18.76 23.60
CA ASP A 289 19.04 -18.58 25.02
C ASP A 289 17.68 -19.10 25.48
N GLN A 290 16.64 -18.82 24.73
CA GLN A 290 15.30 -19.33 25.00
C GLN A 290 15.24 -20.87 24.89
N ILE A 291 15.81 -21.46 23.85
CA ILE A 291 15.88 -22.91 23.64
C ILE A 291 16.66 -23.55 24.79
N ALA A 292 17.79 -22.97 25.22
CA ALA A 292 18.57 -23.48 26.37
C ALA A 292 17.74 -23.46 27.65
N SER A 293 16.98 -22.39 27.89
CA SER A 293 16.08 -22.29 29.06
C SER A 293 14.96 -23.35 28.99
N GLU A 294 14.38 -23.58 27.84
CA GLU A 294 13.36 -24.61 27.62
C GLU A 294 13.91 -26.02 27.84
N HIS A 295 15.10 -26.33 27.35
CA HIS A 295 15.76 -27.61 27.56
C HIS A 295 16.04 -27.86 29.06
N ALA A 296 16.49 -26.84 29.79
CA ALA A 296 16.67 -26.92 31.23
C ALA A 296 15.33 -27.19 31.95
N ALA A 297 14.27 -26.50 31.58
CA ALA A 297 12.94 -26.69 32.14
C ALA A 297 12.36 -28.09 31.85
N TRP A 298 12.64 -28.69 30.69
CA TRP A 298 12.23 -30.04 30.33
C TRP A 298 13.00 -31.10 31.17
N SER A 299 14.31 -30.91 31.27
CA SER A 299 15.15 -31.84 32.05
C SER A 299 14.75 -31.89 33.52
N VAL A 300 14.45 -30.73 34.13
CA VAL A 300 13.97 -30.65 35.54
C VAL A 300 12.66 -31.40 35.73
N ARG A 301 11.81 -31.45 34.69
CA ARG A 301 10.53 -32.16 34.75
C ARG A 301 10.60 -33.62 34.30
N GLY A 302 11.79 -34.13 33.98
CA GLY A 302 12.00 -35.49 33.50
C GLY A 302 11.43 -35.75 32.09
N LEU A 303 11.19 -34.70 31.30
CA LEU A 303 10.74 -34.79 29.94
C LEU A 303 11.92 -34.86 28.98
N THR A 304 11.80 -35.67 27.92
CA THR A 304 12.79 -35.71 26.84
C THR A 304 12.51 -34.64 25.82
N VAL A 305 13.54 -33.87 25.49
CA VAL A 305 13.47 -32.89 24.39
C VAL A 305 13.23 -33.63 23.09
N PRO A 306 12.26 -33.25 22.27
CA PRO A 306 12.08 -33.82 20.93
C PRO A 306 13.35 -33.59 20.11
N LYS A 307 14.00 -34.69 19.68
CA LYS A 307 15.11 -34.59 18.76
C LYS A 307 14.50 -34.24 17.37
N ALA A 308 15.06 -33.24 16.73
CA ALA A 308 14.83 -33.03 15.32
C ALA A 308 15.21 -34.34 14.60
N ASP A 309 14.23 -35.04 14.02
CA ASP A 309 14.51 -36.22 13.21
C ASP A 309 15.37 -35.79 12.03
N ASN A 310 16.64 -36.17 12.07
CA ASN A 310 17.51 -36.13 10.90
C ASN A 310 17.07 -37.23 9.92
N THR A 311 15.87 -37.13 9.39
CA THR A 311 15.45 -37.96 8.25
C THR A 311 16.07 -37.36 6.99
N ASP A 312 17.36 -37.54 6.83
CA ASP A 312 18.02 -37.70 5.55
C ASP A 312 17.52 -39.05 4.93
N SER A 313 16.24 -39.17 4.72
CA SER A 313 15.72 -40.25 3.89
C SER A 313 15.65 -39.76 2.45
N ALA A 314 16.81 -39.66 1.83
CA ALA A 314 16.97 -39.94 0.42
C ALA A 314 16.50 -41.38 0.17
N LYS A 315 15.20 -41.63 0.06
CA LYS A 315 14.68 -42.76 -0.70
C LYS A 315 14.42 -42.24 -2.11
N GLY A 316 15.44 -42.37 -2.94
CA GLY A 316 15.28 -42.55 -4.37
C GLY A 316 14.28 -43.71 -4.58
N GLY A 317 13.11 -43.37 -5.05
CA GLY A 317 12.19 -44.36 -5.64
C GLY A 317 12.72 -44.70 -7.02
N GLU A 318 13.54 -45.77 -7.10
CA GLU A 318 13.58 -46.61 -8.24
C GLU A 318 12.22 -47.31 -8.33
N GLY A 319 11.60 -47.31 -9.50
CA GLY A 319 10.53 -48.23 -9.76
C GLY A 319 9.51 -47.77 -10.77
N GLN A 320 9.78 -48.13 -12.04
CA GLN A 320 8.89 -48.42 -13.16
C GLN A 320 8.09 -47.27 -13.75
#